data_d96b088fa3fb23c924947b55b826dc9f
#
_entry.id   d96b088fa3fb23c924947b55b826dc9f
#
_cell.length_a   1.000
_cell.length_b   1.000
_cell.length_c   1.000
_cell.angle_alpha   90.00
_cell.angle_beta   90.00
_cell.angle_gamma   90.00
#
_symmetry.space_group_name_H-M   'P 1'
#
loop_
_entity.id
_entity.type
_entity.pdbx_description
1 polymer ?
#
loop_
_entity_poly.entity_id
_entity_poly.type
_entity_poly.pdbx_seq_one_letter_code
_entity_poly.pdbx_strand_id
1 'polypeptide(L)' 'MSKSTVDFTKSILERVSFDAKLFAKELQKAVKSLLPYEVEELVKWFFDFTKEKPELRECQIYLNV' A
#
# COMPACT_ATOMS: atom_id res chain seq x y z
N MET A 1 -6.65 18.03 -13.04
CA MET A 1 -7.26 16.72 -12.88
C MET A 1 -6.93 16.15 -11.51
N SER A 2 -7.93 15.65 -10.82
CA SER A 2 -7.70 15.12 -9.48
C SER A 2 -7.05 13.74 -9.54
N LYS A 3 -6.23 13.47 -8.54
CA LYS A 3 -5.63 12.15 -8.42
C LYS A 3 -6.68 11.18 -7.91
N SER A 4 -6.54 9.93 -8.30
CA SER A 4 -7.42 8.91 -7.76
C SER A 4 -7.07 8.65 -6.30
N THR A 5 -8.01 8.03 -5.57
CA THR A 5 -7.77 7.66 -4.19
C THR A 5 -6.57 6.72 -4.07
N VAL A 6 -6.41 5.84 -5.04
CA VAL A 6 -5.28 4.91 -5.06
C VAL A 6 -3.96 5.67 -5.19
N ASP A 7 -3.91 6.65 -6.08
CA ASP A 7 -2.70 7.44 -6.26
C ASP A 7 -2.32 8.18 -4.99
N PHE A 8 -3.31 8.72 -4.31
CA PHE A 8 -3.09 9.40 -3.05
C PHE A 8 -2.55 8.43 -2.01
N THR A 9 -3.14 7.25 -1.94
CA THR A 9 -2.72 6.21 -1.02
C THR A 9 -1.28 5.78 -1.27
N LYS A 10 -0.92 5.60 -2.55
CA LYS A 10 0.45 5.24 -2.91
C LYS A 10 1.44 6.30 -2.44
N SER A 11 1.05 7.55 -2.57
CA SER A 11 1.89 8.67 -2.15
C SER A 11 2.15 8.63 -0.66
N ILE A 12 1.12 8.35 0.13
CA ILE A 12 1.26 8.25 1.58
C ILE A 12 2.16 7.07 1.95
N LEU A 13 1.94 5.93 1.31
CA LEU A 13 2.73 4.74 1.61
C LEU A 13 4.21 4.97 1.29
N GLU A 14 4.50 5.67 0.19
CA GLU A 14 5.88 5.98 -0.15
C GLU A 14 6.53 6.85 0.92
N ARG A 15 5.78 7.78 1.48
CA ARG A 15 6.31 8.67 2.51
C ARG A 15 6.65 7.93 3.79
N VAL A 16 5.87 6.92 4.16
CA VAL A 16 6.09 6.18 5.40
C VAL A 16 6.89 4.90 5.18
N SER A 17 7.45 4.73 4.00
CA SER A 17 8.19 3.52 3.67
C SER A 17 9.48 3.36 4.48
N PHE A 18 9.94 4.43 5.12
CA PHE A 18 11.12 4.36 5.97
C PHE A 18 10.85 3.63 7.28
N ASP A 19 9.59 3.41 7.62
CA ASP A 19 9.20 2.78 8.87
C ASP A 19 8.18 1.69 8.57
N ALA A 20 8.58 0.43 8.72
CA ALA A 20 7.73 -0.70 8.39
C ALA A 20 6.43 -0.73 9.21
N LYS A 21 6.48 -0.28 10.46
CA LYS A 21 5.29 -0.25 11.30
C LYS A 21 4.28 0.76 10.80
N LEU A 22 4.74 1.95 10.46
CA LEU A 22 3.87 2.98 9.90
C LEU A 22 3.34 2.54 8.55
N PHE A 23 4.19 1.95 7.73
CA PHE A 23 3.78 1.45 6.43
C PHE A 23 2.65 0.44 6.58
N ALA A 24 2.83 -0.53 7.48
CA ALA A 24 1.82 -1.55 7.72
C ALA A 24 0.50 -0.94 8.19
N LYS A 25 0.58 0.04 9.07
CA LYS A 25 -0.61 0.69 9.60
C LYS A 25 -1.39 1.41 8.52
N GLU A 26 -0.69 2.17 7.68
CA GLU A 26 -1.33 2.89 6.59
C GLU A 26 -1.88 1.93 5.54
N LEU A 27 -1.17 0.85 5.29
CA LEU A 27 -1.61 -0.16 4.34
C LEU A 27 -2.92 -0.79 4.80
N GLN A 28 -3.03 -1.12 6.08
CA GLN A 28 -4.26 -1.69 6.62
C GLN A 28 -5.43 -0.73 6.48
N LYS A 29 -5.20 0.54 6.77
CA LYS A 29 -6.23 1.56 6.61
C LYS A 29 -6.69 1.63 5.17
N ALA A 30 -5.74 1.60 4.25
CA ALA A 30 -6.03 1.72 2.83
C ALA A 30 -6.90 0.55 2.36
N VAL A 31 -6.54 -0.66 2.76
CA VAL A 31 -7.28 -1.85 2.36
C VAL A 31 -8.73 -1.79 2.83
N LYS A 32 -8.97 -1.20 4.00
CA LYS A 32 -10.32 -1.07 4.54
C LYS A 32 -11.11 0.03 3.85
N SER A 33 -10.43 1.05 3.35
CA SER A 33 -11.09 2.22 2.77
C SER A 33 -11.31 2.13 1.28
N LEU A 34 -10.44 1.41 0.57
CA LEU A 34 -10.50 1.34 -0.87
C LEU A 34 -11.54 0.33 -1.36
N LEU A 35 -12.04 0.60 -2.57
CA LEU A 35 -12.94 -0.34 -3.23
C LEU A 35 -12.15 -1.55 -3.71
N PRO A 36 -12.82 -2.70 -3.91
CA PRO A 36 -12.10 -3.92 -4.32
C PRO A 36 -11.19 -3.76 -5.52
N TYR A 37 -11.63 -3.07 -6.55
CA TYR A 37 -10.77 -2.89 -7.73
C TYR A 37 -9.59 -1.97 -7.43
N GLU A 38 -9.76 -1.06 -6.48
CA GLU A 38 -8.68 -0.17 -6.06
C GLU A 38 -7.65 -0.95 -5.25
N VAL A 39 -8.12 -1.90 -4.44
CA VAL A 39 -7.21 -2.74 -3.67
C VAL A 39 -6.36 -3.59 -4.62
N GLU A 40 -6.95 -4.11 -5.68
CA GLU A 40 -6.20 -4.89 -6.65
C GLU A 40 -5.08 -4.07 -7.28
N GLU A 41 -5.39 -2.83 -7.62
CA GLU A 41 -4.38 -1.94 -8.19
C GLU A 41 -3.28 -1.66 -7.16
N LEU A 42 -3.66 -1.45 -5.91
CA LEU A 42 -2.72 -1.21 -4.84
C LEU A 42 -1.81 -2.42 -4.63
N VAL A 43 -2.37 -3.62 -4.69
CA VAL A 43 -1.59 -4.84 -4.52
C VAL A 43 -0.51 -4.96 -5.58
N LYS A 44 -0.85 -4.69 -6.83
CA LYS A 44 0.13 -4.73 -7.92
C LYS A 44 1.26 -3.74 -7.66
N TRP A 45 0.90 -2.52 -7.29
CA TRP A 45 1.87 -1.49 -6.97
C TRP A 45 2.73 -1.92 -5.78
N PHE A 46 2.10 -2.49 -4.76
CA PHE A 46 2.79 -2.90 -3.54
C PHE A 46 3.89 -3.91 -3.84
N PHE A 47 3.59 -4.93 -4.62
CA PHE A 47 4.58 -5.96 -4.93
C PHE A 47 5.73 -5.39 -5.76
N ASP A 48 5.43 -4.46 -6.65
CA ASP A 48 6.46 -3.81 -7.43
C ASP A 48 7.32 -2.89 -6.55
N PHE A 49 6.67 -2.10 -5.71
CA PHE A 49 7.36 -1.14 -4.85
C PHE A 49 8.26 -1.84 -3.83
N THR A 50 7.80 -2.97 -3.29
CA THR A 50 8.55 -3.68 -2.26
C THR A 50 9.46 -4.77 -2.81
N LYS A 51 9.62 -4.80 -4.11
CA LYS A 51 10.43 -5.82 -4.77
C LYS A 51 11.82 -5.95 -4.17
N GLU A 52 12.42 -4.83 -3.81
CA GLU A 52 13.74 -4.82 -3.21
C GLU A 52 13.72 -4.31 -1.77
N LYS A 53 12.55 -4.43 -1.13
CA LYS A 53 12.36 -3.98 0.25
C LYS A 53 11.70 -5.09 1.06
N PRO A 54 12.48 -6.13 1.42
CA PRO A 54 11.90 -7.30 2.09
C PRO A 54 11.15 -6.99 3.37
N GLU A 55 11.59 -5.98 4.12
CA GLU A 55 10.91 -5.60 5.36
C GLU A 55 9.49 -5.14 5.09
N LEU A 56 9.31 -4.36 4.04
CA LEU A 56 7.98 -3.87 3.67
C LEU A 56 7.16 -4.96 3.02
N ARG A 57 7.82 -5.86 2.31
CA ARG A 57 7.12 -6.93 1.62
C ARG A 57 6.41 -7.86 2.58
N GLU A 58 6.91 -7.97 3.81
CA GLU A 58 6.24 -8.78 4.81
C GLU A 58 4.86 -8.24 5.15
N CYS A 59 4.60 -6.99 4.83
CA CYS A 59 3.31 -6.39 5.07
C CYS A 59 2.22 -6.94 4.15
N GLN A 60 2.58 -7.81 3.22
CA GLN A 60 1.60 -8.41 2.31
C GLN A 60 0.49 -9.15 3.08
N ILE A 61 0.77 -9.58 4.29
CA ILE A 61 -0.24 -10.27 5.10
C ILE A 61 -1.44 -9.38 5.39
N TYR A 62 -1.27 -8.07 5.33
CA TYR A 62 -2.35 -7.12 5.59
C TYR A 62 -3.19 -6.84 4.36
N LEU A 63 -2.76 -7.29 3.22
CA LEU A 63 -3.51 -7.09 1.98
C LEU A 63 -4.70 -8.03 1.89
N ASN A 64 -4.62 -9.14 2.57
CA ASN A 64 -5.74 -10.08 2.69
C ASN A 64 -6.25 -10.58 1.34
N VAL A 65 -5.34 -10.87 0.45
CA VAL A 65 -5.66 -11.33 -0.89
C VAL A 65 -5.17 -12.75 -1.12
#